data_a2dcf47b886bbe9676254891d7b439b3
#
_entry.id   a2dcf47b886bbe9676254891d7b439b3
#
_cell.length_a   1.000
_cell.length_b   1.000
_cell.length_c   1.000
_cell.angle_alpha   90.00
_cell.angle_beta   90.00
_cell.angle_gamma   90.00
#
_symmetry.space_group_name_H-M   'P 1'
#
loop_
_entity.id
_entity.type
_entity.pdbx_description
1 polymer ?
#
loop_
_entity_poly.entity_id
_entity_poly.type
_entity_poly.pdbx_seq_one_letter_code
_entity_poly.pdbx_strand_id
1 'polypeptide(L)'
;MDSIGPLSVDARRTDNPDMPSGFEVTTHGGRKSAAIDALEWVKRGQDSGVGEILLNSMDADGTTKGFDLEMTSQVRDICRVPLIASGGAGTVQDFIEVARIGVDAILAASVFHFGTLTIGQVKEGLKEAGIEVR
;
A
#
# COMPACT_ATOMS: atom_id res chain seq x y z
N MET A 1 -3.60 19.12 18.07
CA MET A 1 -4.69 18.97 17.06
C MET A 1 -4.92 17.49 16.83
N ASP A 2 -6.15 17.06 16.97
CA ASP A 2 -6.49 15.67 16.78
C ASP A 2 -6.38 15.30 15.30
N SER A 3 -5.88 14.10 15.02
CA SER A 3 -5.83 13.60 13.66
C SER A 3 -7.24 13.26 13.16
N ILE A 4 -7.44 13.35 11.85
CA ILE A 4 -8.73 13.03 11.22
C ILE A 4 -8.98 11.50 11.21
N GLY A 5 -7.94 10.72 11.41
CA GLY A 5 -8.00 9.27 11.29
C GLY A 5 -7.34 8.78 10.00
N PRO A 6 -7.53 7.50 9.63
CA PRO A 6 -6.88 6.94 8.45
C PRO A 6 -7.51 7.42 7.14
N LEU A 7 -6.67 7.59 6.12
CA LEU A 7 -7.11 7.83 4.75
C LEU A 7 -6.80 6.59 3.93
N SER A 8 -7.84 6.00 3.33
CA SER A 8 -7.67 4.91 2.37
C SER A 8 -7.45 5.49 0.98
N VAL A 9 -6.39 5.06 0.33
CA VAL A 9 -6.05 5.49 -1.03
C VAL A 9 -6.04 4.26 -1.92
N ASP A 10 -7.11 4.08 -2.69
CA ASP A 10 -7.19 3.02 -3.69
C ASP A 10 -6.65 3.61 -4.99
N ALA A 11 -5.52 3.10 -5.46
CA ALA A 11 -4.81 3.66 -6.59
C ALA A 11 -4.44 2.59 -7.62
N ARG A 12 -4.33 3.01 -8.87
CA ARG A 12 -3.90 2.16 -9.99
C ARG A 12 -2.94 2.91 -10.90
N ARG A 13 -2.18 2.16 -11.69
CA ARG A 13 -1.27 2.73 -12.69
C ARG A 13 -2.08 3.36 -13.81
N THR A 14 -1.55 4.45 -14.36
CA THR A 14 -2.19 5.16 -15.47
C THR A 14 -1.16 5.77 -16.40
N ASP A 15 -1.51 5.84 -17.69
CA ASP A 15 -0.71 6.53 -18.71
C ASP A 15 -1.18 7.98 -18.93
N ASN A 16 -2.20 8.41 -18.19
CA ASN A 16 -2.76 9.74 -18.34
C ASN A 16 -1.72 10.80 -17.99
N PRO A 17 -1.37 11.70 -18.93
CA PRO A 17 -0.35 12.73 -18.67
C PRO A 17 -0.76 13.74 -17.59
N ASP A 18 -2.03 13.82 -17.26
CA ASP A 18 -2.53 14.67 -16.17
C ASP A 18 -2.20 14.09 -14.78
N MET A 19 -1.67 12.86 -14.73
CA MET A 19 -1.28 12.17 -13.50
C MET A 19 0.25 12.03 -13.47
N PRO A 20 0.99 13.05 -13.00
CA PRO A 20 2.46 13.06 -13.09
C PRO A 20 3.16 11.92 -12.35
N SER A 21 2.56 11.37 -11.29
CA SER A 21 3.16 10.24 -10.58
C SER A 21 3.07 8.92 -11.36
N GLY A 22 2.18 8.82 -12.34
CA GLY A 22 1.86 7.58 -13.03
C GLY A 22 0.84 6.72 -12.28
N PHE A 23 0.25 7.24 -11.22
CA PHE A 23 -0.78 6.55 -10.43
C PHE A 23 -1.97 7.47 -10.20
N GLU A 24 -3.17 6.92 -10.29
CA GLU A 24 -4.40 7.67 -10.07
C GLU A 24 -5.25 7.07 -8.97
N VAL A 25 -5.95 7.93 -8.23
CA VAL A 25 -6.94 7.50 -7.25
C VAL A 25 -8.15 6.94 -7.98
N THR A 26 -8.71 5.86 -7.45
CA THR A 26 -9.88 5.21 -8.02
C THR A 26 -11.05 5.21 -7.04
N THR A 27 -12.23 4.99 -7.60
CA THR A 27 -13.47 4.77 -6.85
C THR A 27 -14.13 3.50 -7.38
N HIS A 28 -15.22 3.06 -6.75
CA HIS A 28 -16.00 1.91 -7.20
C HIS A 28 -15.16 0.62 -7.33
N GLY A 29 -14.29 0.35 -6.35
CA GLY A 29 -13.48 -0.86 -6.34
C GLY A 29 -12.41 -0.90 -7.43
N GLY A 30 -11.86 0.25 -7.80
CA GLY A 30 -10.82 0.38 -8.81
C GLY A 30 -11.32 0.49 -10.23
N ARG A 31 -12.64 0.52 -10.44
CA ARG A 31 -13.23 0.54 -11.78
C ARG A 31 -13.26 1.92 -12.43
N LYS A 32 -13.18 2.97 -11.61
CA LYS A 32 -13.38 4.34 -12.09
C LYS A 32 -12.30 5.25 -11.56
N SER A 33 -11.72 6.06 -12.45
CA SER A 33 -10.77 7.10 -12.04
C SER A 33 -11.48 8.22 -11.31
N ALA A 34 -10.88 8.69 -10.21
CA ALA A 34 -11.33 9.90 -9.53
C ALA A 34 -10.74 11.17 -10.15
N ALA A 35 -9.91 11.03 -11.21
CA ALA A 35 -9.19 12.11 -11.88
C ALA A 35 -8.27 12.89 -10.92
N ILE A 36 -7.66 12.19 -9.98
CA ILE A 36 -6.73 12.76 -8.98
C ILE A 36 -5.45 11.95 -8.99
N ASP A 37 -4.30 12.62 -9.08
CA ASP A 37 -3.00 11.97 -8.94
C ASP A 37 -2.86 11.40 -7.52
N ALA A 38 -2.42 10.15 -7.41
CA ALA A 38 -2.38 9.46 -6.11
C ALA A 38 -1.42 10.12 -5.11
N LEU A 39 -0.23 10.53 -5.57
CA LEU A 39 0.72 11.20 -4.70
C LEU A 39 0.23 12.58 -4.26
N GLU A 40 -0.39 13.32 -5.15
CA GLU A 40 -1.01 14.61 -4.81
C GLU A 40 -2.11 14.43 -3.75
N TRP A 41 -2.91 13.39 -3.89
CA TRP A 41 -3.97 13.08 -2.93
C TRP A 41 -3.40 12.75 -1.54
N VAL A 42 -2.31 11.98 -1.50
CA VAL A 42 -1.62 11.67 -0.23
C VAL A 42 -1.10 12.95 0.43
N LYS A 43 -0.51 13.85 -0.35
CA LYS A 43 -0.04 15.15 0.18
C LYS A 43 -1.18 15.97 0.75
N ARG A 44 -2.29 16.07 0.04
CA ARG A 44 -3.48 16.78 0.51
C ARG A 44 -4.05 16.18 1.79
N GLY A 45 -4.08 14.86 1.87
CA GLY A 45 -4.54 14.16 3.06
C GLY A 45 -3.71 14.51 4.28
N GLN A 46 -2.40 14.51 4.14
CA GLN A 46 -1.50 14.88 5.23
C GLN A 46 -1.68 16.33 5.64
N ASP A 47 -1.81 17.24 4.68
CA ASP A 47 -2.05 18.67 4.96
C ASP A 47 -3.38 18.88 5.68
N SER A 48 -4.34 17.99 5.47
CA SER A 48 -5.64 18.04 6.15
C SER A 48 -5.63 17.38 7.52
N GLY A 49 -4.53 16.75 7.92
CA GLY A 49 -4.36 16.21 9.27
C GLY A 49 -4.70 14.72 9.42
N VAL A 50 -4.66 13.92 8.35
CA VAL A 50 -4.90 12.49 8.49
C VAL A 50 -3.82 11.85 9.36
N GLY A 51 -4.20 10.85 10.17
CA GLY A 51 -3.32 10.20 11.11
C GLY A 51 -2.52 9.04 10.52
N GLU A 52 -2.97 8.46 9.42
CA GLU A 52 -2.28 7.37 8.72
C GLU A 52 -2.80 7.22 7.30
N ILE A 53 -2.03 6.56 6.45
CA ILE A 53 -2.38 6.28 5.05
C ILE A 53 -2.46 4.77 4.85
N LEU A 54 -3.59 4.29 4.37
CA LEU A 54 -3.75 2.92 3.87
C LEU A 54 -3.69 2.97 2.35
N LEU A 55 -2.59 2.49 1.78
CA LEU A 55 -2.37 2.49 0.33
C LEU A 55 -2.71 1.12 -0.24
N ASN A 56 -3.72 1.07 -1.09
CA ASN A 56 -4.14 -0.16 -1.73
C ASN A 56 -3.89 -0.10 -3.24
N SER A 57 -3.07 -1.01 -3.75
CA SER A 57 -2.86 -1.15 -5.19
C SER A 57 -4.00 -1.94 -5.81
N MET A 58 -4.81 -1.27 -6.64
CA MET A 58 -5.94 -1.91 -7.29
C MET A 58 -5.49 -2.86 -8.41
N ASP A 59 -4.32 -2.61 -9.02
CA ASP A 59 -3.76 -3.50 -10.04
C ASP A 59 -3.22 -4.80 -9.43
N ALA A 60 -2.66 -4.72 -8.23
CA ALA A 60 -2.04 -5.85 -7.57
C ALA A 60 -3.02 -6.62 -6.67
N ASP A 61 -4.10 -5.98 -6.22
CA ASP A 61 -5.05 -6.57 -5.29
C ASP A 61 -5.65 -7.87 -5.84
N GLY A 62 -5.59 -8.92 -5.03
CA GLY A 62 -6.10 -10.24 -5.40
C GLY A 62 -5.26 -11.03 -6.39
N THR A 63 -4.17 -10.46 -6.93
CA THR A 63 -3.31 -11.14 -7.91
C THR A 63 -2.36 -12.16 -7.28
N THR A 64 -2.00 -11.97 -6.01
CA THR A 64 -0.97 -12.73 -5.30
C THR A 64 0.40 -12.73 -5.99
N LYS A 65 0.65 -11.75 -6.85
CA LYS A 65 1.91 -11.61 -7.62
C LYS A 65 2.91 -10.64 -7.01
N GLY A 66 2.61 -10.08 -5.86
CA GLY A 66 3.45 -9.13 -5.16
C GLY A 66 2.79 -7.75 -5.04
N PHE A 67 3.29 -6.96 -4.09
CA PHE A 67 2.87 -5.57 -3.91
C PHE A 67 3.38 -4.70 -5.06
N ASP A 68 2.71 -3.58 -5.31
CA ASP A 68 3.25 -2.56 -6.21
C ASP A 68 4.35 -1.78 -5.47
N LEU A 69 5.58 -2.24 -5.59
CA LEU A 69 6.72 -1.69 -4.87
C LEU A 69 7.07 -0.27 -5.32
N GLU A 70 6.90 0.02 -6.61
CA GLU A 70 7.16 1.35 -7.16
C GLU A 70 6.20 2.38 -6.56
N MET A 71 4.90 2.09 -6.56
CA MET A 71 3.88 2.97 -5.96
C MET A 71 4.14 3.16 -4.47
N THR A 72 4.37 2.06 -3.76
CA THR A 72 4.59 2.07 -2.31
C THR A 72 5.83 2.89 -1.95
N SER A 73 6.91 2.72 -2.70
CA SER A 73 8.16 3.46 -2.50
C SER A 73 7.97 4.97 -2.72
N GLN A 74 7.26 5.36 -3.79
CA GLN A 74 6.99 6.77 -4.07
C GLN A 74 6.13 7.41 -2.97
N VAL A 75 5.12 6.69 -2.49
CA VAL A 75 4.29 7.19 -1.40
C VAL A 75 5.08 7.28 -0.10
N ARG A 76 5.93 6.28 0.19
CA ARG A 76 6.78 6.31 1.39
C ARG A 76 7.66 7.55 1.42
N ASP A 77 8.23 7.94 0.28
CA ASP A 77 9.13 9.10 0.20
C ASP A 77 8.47 10.42 0.60
N ILE A 78 7.16 10.55 0.41
CA ILE A 78 6.42 11.78 0.73
C ILE A 78 5.54 11.64 1.98
N CYS A 79 5.42 10.45 2.53
CA CYS A 79 4.51 10.17 3.64
C CYS A 79 5.21 10.38 4.98
N ARG A 80 4.66 11.28 5.80
CA ARG A 80 5.19 11.61 7.14
C ARG A 80 4.38 10.98 8.26
N VAL A 81 3.32 10.27 7.92
CA VAL A 81 2.44 9.55 8.87
C VAL A 81 2.61 8.04 8.63
N PRO A 82 2.14 7.20 9.56
CA PRO A 82 2.19 5.75 9.32
C PRO A 82 1.58 5.36 7.99
N LEU A 83 2.29 4.48 7.27
CA LEU A 83 1.90 3.97 5.96
C LEU A 83 1.63 2.48 6.04
N ILE A 84 0.46 2.08 5.61
CA ILE A 84 0.03 0.69 5.56
C ILE A 84 -0.07 0.27 4.09
N ALA A 85 0.68 -0.75 3.68
CA ALA A 85 0.64 -1.27 2.32
C ALA A 85 -0.38 -2.41 2.20
N SER A 86 -1.15 -2.41 1.13
CA SER A 86 -2.18 -3.42 0.85
C SER A 86 -2.24 -3.73 -0.64
N GLY A 87 -2.65 -4.95 -0.95
CA GLY A 87 -2.88 -5.41 -2.32
C GLY A 87 -1.68 -6.12 -2.94
N GLY A 88 -1.81 -7.42 -3.16
CA GLY A 88 -0.89 -8.19 -3.97
C GLY A 88 -0.03 -9.25 -3.29
N ALA A 89 -0.05 -9.37 -1.97
CA ALA A 89 0.78 -10.36 -1.28
C ALA A 89 0.49 -11.78 -1.77
N GLY A 90 1.53 -12.52 -2.12
CA GLY A 90 1.42 -13.92 -2.55
C GLY A 90 2.44 -14.83 -1.88
N THR A 91 3.61 -14.31 -1.52
CA THR A 91 4.71 -15.07 -0.93
C THR A 91 5.31 -14.34 0.26
N VAL A 92 6.08 -15.07 1.08
CA VAL A 92 6.84 -14.46 2.18
C VAL A 92 7.81 -13.39 1.64
N GLN A 93 8.42 -13.63 0.47
CA GLN A 93 9.33 -12.68 -0.15
C GLN A 93 8.63 -11.35 -0.47
N ASP A 94 7.37 -11.38 -0.86
CA ASP A 94 6.59 -10.17 -1.13
C ASP A 94 6.49 -9.29 0.13
N PHE A 95 6.25 -9.91 1.28
CA PHE A 95 6.22 -9.20 2.57
C PHE A 95 7.58 -8.60 2.91
N ILE A 96 8.66 -9.35 2.67
CA ILE A 96 10.03 -8.87 2.93
C ILE A 96 10.33 -7.65 2.06
N GLU A 97 10.02 -7.70 0.79
CA GLU A 97 10.29 -6.60 -0.15
C GLU A 97 9.56 -5.33 0.22
N VAL A 98 8.27 -5.41 0.55
CA VAL A 98 7.50 -4.23 0.94
C VAL A 98 7.92 -3.70 2.31
N ALA A 99 8.27 -4.59 3.24
CA ALA A 99 8.75 -4.19 4.56
C ALA A 99 10.06 -3.40 4.47
N ARG A 100 10.94 -3.75 3.53
CA ARG A 100 12.22 -3.04 3.31
C ARG A 100 12.06 -1.64 2.77
N ILE A 101 10.91 -1.32 2.18
CA ILE A 101 10.59 0.05 1.77
C ILE A 101 10.38 0.95 3.00
N GLY A 102 10.03 0.37 4.13
CA GLY A 102 9.85 1.10 5.37
C GLY A 102 8.38 1.39 5.70
N VAL A 103 7.46 0.58 5.20
CA VAL A 103 6.05 0.70 5.60
C VAL A 103 5.90 0.31 7.07
N ASP A 104 4.92 0.91 7.73
CA ASP A 104 4.68 0.69 9.17
C ASP A 104 3.83 -0.55 9.44
N ALA A 105 3.00 -0.94 8.48
CA ALA A 105 2.18 -2.14 8.57
C ALA A 105 1.86 -2.67 7.17
N ILE A 106 1.46 -3.94 7.11
CA ILE A 106 1.11 -4.63 5.88
C ILE A 106 -0.24 -5.30 6.08
N LEU A 107 -1.15 -5.06 5.15
CA LEU A 107 -2.47 -5.70 5.14
C LEU A 107 -2.51 -6.68 3.96
N ALA A 108 -2.86 -7.92 4.24
CA ALA A 108 -2.97 -8.96 3.22
C ALA A 108 -4.14 -9.87 3.53
N ALA A 109 -5.10 -9.95 2.62
CA ALA A 109 -6.31 -10.73 2.81
C ALA A 109 -6.31 -12.02 1.99
N SER A 110 -6.12 -11.92 0.68
CA SER A 110 -6.27 -13.06 -0.24
C SER A 110 -5.36 -14.23 0.09
N VAL A 111 -4.09 -13.97 0.39
CA VAL A 111 -3.11 -15.02 0.67
C VAL A 111 -3.45 -15.81 1.93
N PHE A 112 -4.02 -15.16 2.93
CA PHE A 112 -4.45 -15.83 4.16
C PHE A 112 -5.82 -16.46 4.00
N HIS A 113 -6.72 -15.81 3.29
CA HIS A 113 -8.07 -16.33 3.02
C HIS A 113 -8.02 -17.67 2.28
N PHE A 114 -7.14 -17.81 1.29
CA PHE A 114 -6.99 -19.04 0.52
C PHE A 114 -6.05 -20.07 1.19
N GLY A 115 -5.50 -19.74 2.36
CA GLY A 115 -4.63 -20.66 3.09
C GLY A 115 -3.27 -20.91 2.45
N THR A 116 -2.85 -20.04 1.52
CA THR A 116 -1.54 -20.15 0.85
C THR A 116 -0.38 -19.93 1.81
N LEU A 117 -0.56 -18.98 2.73
CA LEU A 117 0.42 -18.67 3.78
C LEU A 117 -0.28 -18.57 5.12
N THR A 118 0.47 -18.80 6.20
CA THR A 118 0.01 -18.49 7.56
C THR A 118 0.72 -17.22 8.05
N ILE A 119 0.10 -16.56 9.02
CA ILE A 119 0.71 -15.39 9.67
C ILE A 119 2.06 -15.76 10.29
N GLY A 120 2.16 -16.96 10.88
CA GLY A 120 3.39 -17.48 11.46
C GLY A 120 4.53 -17.60 10.44
N GLN A 121 4.23 -18.11 9.24
CA GLN A 121 5.21 -18.22 8.16
C GLN A 121 5.75 -16.86 7.74
N VAL A 122 4.87 -15.86 7.63
CA VAL A 122 5.26 -14.50 7.26
C VAL A 122 6.14 -13.88 8.34
N LYS A 123 5.74 -13.98 9.61
CA LYS A 123 6.52 -13.44 10.73
C LYS A 123 7.90 -14.09 10.83
N GLU A 124 7.97 -15.39 10.66
CA GLU A 124 9.24 -16.12 10.68
C GLU A 124 10.16 -15.65 9.55
N GLY A 125 9.65 -15.54 8.32
CA GLY A 125 10.40 -15.07 7.17
C GLY A 125 10.91 -13.64 7.36
N LEU A 126 10.09 -12.75 7.87
CA LEU A 126 10.48 -11.36 8.16
C LEU A 126 11.61 -11.34 9.21
N LYS A 127 11.47 -12.12 10.26
CA LYS A 127 12.46 -12.23 11.32
C LYS A 127 13.80 -12.74 10.79
N GLU A 128 13.79 -13.79 9.96
CA GLU A 128 14.98 -14.34 9.32
C GLU A 128 15.68 -13.33 8.40
N ALA A 129 14.90 -12.43 7.79
CA ALA A 129 15.45 -11.36 6.96
C ALA A 129 15.94 -10.15 7.76
N GLY A 130 15.90 -10.21 9.10
CA GLY A 130 16.36 -9.15 9.98
C GLY A 130 15.36 -8.00 10.14
N ILE A 131 14.10 -8.24 9.82
CA ILE A 131 13.03 -7.24 9.93
C ILE A 131 12.29 -7.44 11.26
N GLU A 132 12.15 -6.37 12.02
CA GLU A 132 11.43 -6.40 13.29
C GLU A 132 9.94 -6.61 13.05
N VAL A 133 9.35 -7.54 13.79
CA VAL A 133 7.94 -7.94 13.66
C VAL A 133 7.27 -7.92 15.02
N ARG A 134 6.08 -7.36 15.07
CA ARG A 134 5.22 -7.37 16.26
C ARG A 134 4.19 -8.49 16.22
#